data_af3b6fff50f755386dab6043e67b1e60
#
_entry.id   af3b6fff50f755386dab6043e67b1e60
#
_cell.length_a   1.000
_cell.length_b   1.000
_cell.length_c   1.000
_cell.angle_alpha   90.00
_cell.angle_beta   90.00
_cell.angle_gamma   90.00
#
_symmetry.space_group_name_H-M   'P 1'
#
loop_
_entity.id
_entity.type
_entity.pdbx_description
1 polymer ?
#
loop_
_entity_poly.entity_id
_entity_poly.type
_entity_poly.pdbx_seq_one_letter_code
_entity_poly.pdbx_strand_id
1 'polypeptide(L)'
;QEVDGLAGAKYRGLMIDPVTNAIAAATPQNAIDRAAYLATLTRNTERAVDKLADATAEAGRSHTDASRMLAEAGFEQSQLENRHRELAEEQERLDVRVREIEEKVSSLDAETRAAWENKNNPLEPVIPAAGSGAVAAALGKLGSPYGWGAAGPGQFDCSGLMLWAYQQQGKTIPRTSQAQLAGGTPVSRADLQPGDIVGYFPGVTHVGMYIGNGQLVHASDYGIPVQVVSVDSMPWAGAVRY
;
A
#
# COMPACT_ATOMS: atom_id res chain seq x y z
N GLN A 1 -30.51 -19.94 -32.57
CA GLN A 1 -31.57 -19.57 -33.54
C GLN A 1 -31.15 -19.78 -35.01
N GLU A 2 -29.92 -19.39 -35.45
CA GLU A 2 -29.47 -19.56 -36.82
C GLU A 2 -29.14 -21.04 -37.13
N VAL A 3 -28.57 -21.77 -36.19
CA VAL A 3 -28.25 -23.21 -36.25
C VAL A 3 -29.52 -24.07 -36.22
N ASP A 4 -30.51 -23.68 -35.43
CA ASP A 4 -31.79 -24.39 -35.30
C ASP A 4 -32.63 -24.27 -36.60
N GLY A 5 -32.59 -23.10 -37.24
CA GLY A 5 -33.21 -22.86 -38.56
C GLY A 5 -32.61 -23.72 -39.68
N LEU A 6 -31.26 -23.84 -39.71
CA LEU A 6 -30.52 -24.67 -40.67
C LEU A 6 -30.70 -26.17 -40.43
N ALA A 7 -30.70 -26.62 -39.16
CA ALA A 7 -30.96 -28.00 -38.78
C ALA A 7 -32.39 -28.42 -39.21
N GLY A 8 -33.36 -27.58 -38.97
CA GLY A 8 -34.77 -27.80 -39.34
C GLY A 8 -34.98 -27.85 -40.85
N ALA A 9 -34.26 -27.03 -41.63
CA ALA A 9 -34.30 -27.06 -43.11
C ALA A 9 -33.65 -28.33 -43.67
N LYS A 10 -32.52 -28.76 -43.08
CA LYS A 10 -31.80 -29.98 -43.43
C LYS A 10 -32.63 -31.25 -43.13
N TYR A 11 -33.35 -31.26 -42.00
CA TYR A 11 -34.18 -32.42 -41.61
C TYR A 11 -35.47 -32.56 -42.44
N ARG A 12 -36.02 -31.47 -42.92
CA ARG A 12 -37.30 -31.47 -43.68
C ARG A 12 -37.14 -31.77 -45.15
N GLY A 13 -35.96 -31.74 -45.77
CA GLY A 13 -35.84 -31.84 -47.22
C GLY A 13 -34.65 -32.58 -47.80
N LEU A 14 -33.74 -33.14 -47.03
CA LEU A 14 -32.42 -33.52 -47.51
C LEU A 14 -31.95 -34.93 -47.15
N MET A 15 -32.83 -35.88 -47.09
CA MET A 15 -32.46 -37.31 -47.13
C MET A 15 -32.32 -37.81 -48.59
N ILE A 16 -32.35 -36.94 -49.57
CA ILE A 16 -32.27 -37.30 -50.99
C ILE A 16 -30.98 -36.71 -51.57
N ASP A 17 -30.13 -37.58 -52.11
CA ASP A 17 -28.93 -37.22 -52.80
C ASP A 17 -29.19 -36.09 -53.84
N PRO A 18 -28.33 -35.03 -53.91
CA PRO A 18 -28.50 -33.93 -54.84
C PRO A 18 -28.77 -34.33 -56.32
N VAL A 19 -28.17 -35.43 -56.76
CA VAL A 19 -28.37 -35.99 -58.09
C VAL A 19 -29.77 -36.54 -58.30
N THR A 20 -30.27 -37.30 -57.30
CA THR A 20 -31.63 -37.84 -57.34
C THR A 20 -32.68 -36.71 -57.24
N ASN A 21 -32.41 -35.65 -56.53
CA ASN A 21 -33.32 -34.49 -56.46
C ASN A 21 -33.34 -33.64 -57.72
N ALA A 22 -32.21 -33.59 -58.47
CA ALA A 22 -32.14 -32.96 -59.77
C ALA A 22 -32.87 -33.76 -60.85
N ILE A 23 -32.74 -35.11 -60.85
CA ILE A 23 -33.40 -36.04 -61.79
C ILE A 23 -34.93 -36.04 -61.58
N ALA A 24 -35.42 -35.87 -60.34
CA ALA A 24 -36.84 -35.79 -60.03
C ALA A 24 -37.50 -34.43 -60.36
N ALA A 25 -36.77 -33.48 -60.91
CA ALA A 25 -37.31 -32.18 -61.30
C ALA A 25 -38.16 -32.26 -62.59
N ALA A 26 -39.33 -31.62 -62.57
CA ALA A 26 -40.28 -31.66 -63.66
C ALA A 26 -39.80 -30.91 -64.92
N THR A 27 -38.81 -30.01 -64.84
CA THR A 27 -38.20 -29.25 -65.92
C THR A 27 -36.70 -29.05 -65.72
N PRO A 28 -35.89 -28.86 -66.76
CA PRO A 28 -34.45 -28.53 -66.57
C PRO A 28 -34.18 -27.29 -65.71
N GLN A 29 -35.01 -26.28 -65.81
CA GLN A 29 -34.88 -25.06 -64.98
C GLN A 29 -35.07 -25.35 -63.49
N ASN A 30 -36.08 -26.14 -63.12
CA ASN A 30 -36.31 -26.56 -61.78
C ASN A 30 -35.14 -27.38 -61.19
N ALA A 31 -34.43 -28.16 -62.01
CA ALA A 31 -33.24 -28.89 -61.64
C ALA A 31 -32.09 -27.93 -61.28
N ILE A 32 -31.85 -26.90 -62.11
CA ILE A 32 -30.83 -25.87 -61.88
C ILE A 32 -31.12 -25.06 -60.60
N ASP A 33 -32.36 -24.61 -60.46
CA ASP A 33 -32.77 -23.82 -59.28
C ASP A 33 -32.60 -24.61 -57.98
N ARG A 34 -32.98 -25.90 -57.98
CA ARG A 34 -32.76 -26.79 -56.79
C ARG A 34 -31.28 -27.02 -56.49
N ALA A 35 -30.45 -27.23 -57.52
CA ALA A 35 -29.02 -27.41 -57.36
C ALA A 35 -28.36 -26.13 -56.75
N ALA A 36 -28.73 -24.95 -57.26
CA ALA A 36 -28.28 -23.67 -56.76
C ALA A 36 -28.69 -23.42 -55.30
N TYR A 37 -29.93 -23.77 -54.97
CA TYR A 37 -30.43 -23.70 -53.60
C TYR A 37 -29.65 -24.62 -52.64
N LEU A 38 -29.43 -25.87 -53.05
CA LEU A 38 -28.67 -26.84 -52.27
C LEU A 38 -27.22 -26.41 -52.08
N ALA A 39 -26.57 -25.93 -53.13
CA ALA A 39 -25.21 -25.38 -53.04
C ALA A 39 -25.13 -24.17 -52.08
N THR A 40 -26.16 -23.32 -52.05
CA THR A 40 -26.24 -22.18 -51.16
C THR A 40 -26.45 -22.64 -49.71
N LEU A 41 -27.31 -23.63 -49.49
CA LEU A 41 -27.59 -24.21 -48.17
C LEU A 41 -26.33 -24.89 -47.61
N THR A 42 -25.58 -25.65 -48.46
CA THR A 42 -24.29 -26.26 -48.05
C THR A 42 -23.30 -25.21 -47.63
N ARG A 43 -23.06 -24.16 -48.43
CA ARG A 43 -22.15 -23.07 -48.07
C ARG A 43 -22.56 -22.34 -46.78
N ASN A 44 -23.88 -22.14 -46.59
CA ASN A 44 -24.35 -21.50 -45.34
C ASN A 44 -24.15 -22.42 -44.14
N THR A 45 -24.35 -23.73 -44.30
CA THR A 45 -24.10 -24.71 -43.25
C THR A 45 -22.60 -24.76 -42.86
N GLU A 46 -21.72 -24.81 -43.87
CA GLU A 46 -20.27 -24.77 -43.65
C GLU A 46 -19.85 -23.53 -42.91
N ARG A 47 -20.32 -22.34 -43.35
CA ARG A 47 -20.03 -21.07 -42.62
C ARG A 47 -20.54 -21.05 -41.17
N ALA A 48 -21.71 -21.66 -40.93
CA ALA A 48 -22.28 -21.74 -39.58
C ALA A 48 -21.46 -22.69 -38.68
N VAL A 49 -20.98 -23.80 -39.25
CA VAL A 49 -20.09 -24.75 -38.53
C VAL A 49 -18.74 -24.11 -38.23
N ASP A 50 -18.15 -23.40 -39.19
CA ASP A 50 -16.87 -22.70 -38.99
C ASP A 50 -17.01 -21.63 -37.91
N LYS A 51 -18.05 -20.79 -37.95
CA LYS A 51 -18.32 -19.80 -36.91
C LYS A 51 -18.50 -20.43 -35.52
N LEU A 52 -19.19 -21.58 -35.45
CA LEU A 52 -19.37 -22.30 -34.18
C LEU A 52 -18.04 -22.85 -33.66
N ALA A 53 -17.21 -23.39 -34.56
CA ALA A 53 -15.88 -23.87 -34.21
C ALA A 53 -14.98 -22.75 -33.67
N ASP A 54 -14.97 -21.60 -34.36
CA ASP A 54 -14.22 -20.41 -33.94
C ASP A 54 -14.71 -19.89 -32.56
N ALA A 55 -16.02 -19.76 -32.39
CA ALA A 55 -16.61 -19.31 -31.12
C ALA A 55 -16.30 -20.29 -29.95
N THR A 56 -16.33 -21.60 -30.25
CA THR A 56 -15.99 -22.62 -29.25
C THR A 56 -14.52 -22.56 -28.88
N ALA A 57 -13.63 -22.35 -29.85
CA ALA A 57 -12.20 -22.18 -29.59
C ALA A 57 -11.90 -20.90 -28.77
N GLU A 58 -12.57 -19.79 -29.07
CA GLU A 58 -12.46 -18.53 -28.32
C GLU A 58 -12.98 -18.68 -26.90
N ALA A 59 -14.13 -19.31 -26.71
CA ALA A 59 -14.67 -19.59 -25.37
C ALA A 59 -13.71 -20.48 -24.56
N GLY A 60 -13.10 -21.48 -25.20
CA GLY A 60 -12.09 -22.32 -24.56
C GLY A 60 -10.85 -21.55 -24.10
N ARG A 61 -10.33 -20.65 -24.94
CA ARG A 61 -9.21 -19.76 -24.57
C ARG A 61 -9.59 -18.86 -23.40
N SER A 62 -10.73 -18.16 -23.49
CA SER A 62 -11.23 -17.29 -22.44
C SER A 62 -11.42 -18.02 -21.09
N HIS A 63 -11.95 -19.25 -21.14
CA HIS A 63 -12.09 -20.07 -19.93
C HIS A 63 -10.74 -20.44 -19.31
N THR A 64 -9.75 -20.78 -20.14
CA THR A 64 -8.41 -21.11 -19.67
C THR A 64 -7.73 -19.90 -19.04
N ASP A 65 -7.82 -18.74 -19.67
CA ASP A 65 -7.26 -17.49 -19.15
C ASP A 65 -7.94 -17.06 -17.83
N ALA A 66 -9.27 -17.15 -17.75
CA ALA A 66 -10.00 -16.87 -16.51
C ALA A 66 -9.59 -17.83 -15.37
N SER A 67 -9.42 -19.12 -15.68
CA SER A 67 -8.98 -20.11 -14.68
C SER A 67 -7.56 -19.83 -14.18
N ARG A 68 -6.66 -19.41 -15.07
CA ARG A 68 -5.30 -18.99 -14.67
C ARG A 68 -5.34 -17.75 -13.78
N MET A 69 -6.08 -16.71 -14.17
CA MET A 69 -6.21 -15.48 -13.35
C MET A 69 -6.80 -15.77 -11.96
N LEU A 70 -7.78 -16.67 -11.87
CA LEU A 70 -8.35 -17.09 -10.58
C LEU A 70 -7.30 -17.82 -9.71
N ALA A 71 -6.48 -18.67 -10.31
CA ALA A 71 -5.42 -19.37 -9.57
C ALA A 71 -4.33 -18.40 -9.09
N GLU A 72 -3.91 -17.44 -9.92
CA GLU A 72 -2.96 -16.39 -9.57
C GLU A 72 -3.50 -15.51 -8.42
N ALA A 73 -4.75 -15.03 -8.54
CA ALA A 73 -5.40 -14.23 -7.51
C ALA A 73 -5.54 -15.00 -6.18
N GLY A 74 -5.88 -16.29 -6.22
CA GLY A 74 -5.95 -17.14 -5.04
C GLY A 74 -4.59 -17.35 -4.36
N PHE A 75 -3.52 -17.45 -5.15
CA PHE A 75 -2.16 -17.53 -4.62
C PHE A 75 -1.74 -16.22 -3.94
N GLU A 76 -1.96 -15.07 -4.61
CA GLU A 76 -1.67 -13.75 -4.04
C GLU A 76 -2.46 -13.50 -2.75
N GLN A 77 -3.76 -13.86 -2.74
CA GLN A 77 -4.58 -13.76 -1.54
C GLN A 77 -4.01 -14.58 -0.38
N SER A 78 -3.60 -15.82 -0.65
CA SER A 78 -2.98 -16.69 0.38
C SER A 78 -1.67 -16.11 0.92
N GLN A 79 -0.85 -15.49 0.07
CA GLN A 79 0.37 -14.81 0.50
C GLN A 79 0.06 -13.60 1.39
N LEU A 80 -0.93 -12.78 1.02
CA LEU A 80 -1.36 -11.64 1.84
C LEU A 80 -1.90 -12.08 3.20
N GLU A 81 -2.73 -13.13 3.25
CA GLU A 81 -3.25 -13.68 4.49
C GLU A 81 -2.13 -14.22 5.40
N ASN A 82 -1.13 -14.89 4.85
CA ASN A 82 0.04 -15.34 5.60
C ASN A 82 0.83 -14.14 6.15
N ARG A 83 1.07 -13.14 5.32
CA ARG A 83 1.77 -11.92 5.74
C ARG A 83 1.01 -11.15 6.83
N HIS A 84 -0.31 -11.06 6.72
CA HIS A 84 -1.15 -10.46 7.75
C HIS A 84 -1.03 -11.20 9.09
N ARG A 85 -0.99 -12.54 9.05
CA ARG A 85 -0.82 -13.37 10.25
C ARG A 85 0.54 -13.15 10.90
N GLU A 86 1.62 -13.16 10.10
CA GLU A 86 2.98 -12.87 10.59
C GLU A 86 3.07 -11.49 11.26
N LEU A 87 2.48 -10.46 10.64
CA LEU A 87 2.46 -9.10 11.19
C LEU A 87 1.64 -9.01 12.49
N ALA A 88 0.52 -9.73 12.58
CA ALA A 88 -0.28 -9.77 13.80
C ALA A 88 0.48 -10.44 14.96
N GLU A 89 1.19 -11.53 14.69
CA GLU A 89 2.04 -12.19 15.69
C GLU A 89 3.23 -11.32 16.11
N GLU A 90 3.83 -10.58 15.17
CA GLU A 90 4.90 -9.63 15.48
C GLU A 90 4.38 -8.48 16.34
N GLN A 91 3.20 -7.94 16.00
CA GLN A 91 2.56 -6.88 16.78
C GLN A 91 2.29 -7.33 18.22
N GLU A 92 1.73 -8.52 18.42
CA GLU A 92 1.48 -9.05 19.77
C GLU A 92 2.78 -9.21 20.57
N ARG A 93 3.85 -9.71 19.93
CA ARG A 93 5.17 -9.80 20.60
C ARG A 93 5.72 -8.44 20.99
N LEU A 94 5.53 -7.42 20.15
CA LEU A 94 5.94 -6.04 20.45
C LEU A 94 5.12 -5.46 21.59
N ASP A 95 3.81 -5.67 21.61
CA ASP A 95 2.92 -5.17 22.65
C ASP A 95 3.24 -5.79 24.03
N VAL A 96 3.59 -7.07 24.05
CA VAL A 96 4.09 -7.71 25.29
C VAL A 96 5.37 -7.05 25.76
N ARG A 97 6.32 -6.81 24.84
CA ARG A 97 7.62 -6.23 25.17
C ARG A 97 7.50 -4.77 25.62
N VAL A 98 6.57 -4.03 25.05
CA VAL A 98 6.24 -2.66 25.48
C VAL A 98 5.74 -2.67 26.92
N ARG A 99 4.78 -3.52 27.26
CA ARG A 99 4.27 -3.66 28.62
C ARG A 99 5.36 -4.01 29.64
N GLU A 100 6.27 -4.94 29.29
CA GLU A 100 7.41 -5.30 30.15
C GLU A 100 8.35 -4.12 30.40
N ILE A 101 8.59 -3.27 29.39
CA ILE A 101 9.42 -2.07 29.52
C ILE A 101 8.71 -1.02 30.41
N GLU A 102 7.43 -0.77 30.17
CA GLU A 102 6.62 0.15 30.95
C GLU A 102 6.59 -0.26 32.45
N GLU A 103 6.43 -1.55 32.73
CA GLU A 103 6.47 -2.10 34.07
C GLU A 103 7.84 -1.88 34.75
N LYS A 104 8.93 -2.17 33.99
CA LYS A 104 10.29 -1.93 34.53
C LYS A 104 10.54 -0.46 34.83
N VAL A 105 10.16 0.45 33.92
CA VAL A 105 10.33 1.89 34.11
C VAL A 105 9.48 2.38 35.28
N SER A 106 8.25 1.89 35.42
CA SER A 106 7.39 2.27 36.55
C SER A 106 7.89 1.78 37.90
N SER A 107 8.64 0.67 37.90
CA SER A 107 9.22 0.07 39.15
C SER A 107 10.55 0.69 39.58
N LEU A 108 11.14 1.61 38.79
CA LEU A 108 12.38 2.29 39.16
C LEU A 108 12.21 3.11 40.46
N ASP A 109 13.19 3.05 41.34
CA ASP A 109 13.29 3.97 42.45
C ASP A 109 13.53 5.42 42.00
N ALA A 110 13.35 6.39 42.88
CA ALA A 110 13.39 7.80 42.50
C ALA A 110 14.75 8.26 41.98
N GLU A 111 15.87 7.72 42.46
CA GLU A 111 17.21 8.07 42.01
C GLU A 111 17.48 7.50 40.61
N THR A 112 17.20 6.21 40.40
CA THR A 112 17.35 5.53 39.11
C THR A 112 16.41 6.13 38.08
N ARG A 113 15.19 6.50 38.46
CA ARG A 113 14.24 7.19 37.56
C ARG A 113 14.77 8.55 37.15
N ALA A 114 15.26 9.37 38.07
CA ALA A 114 15.87 10.66 37.75
C ALA A 114 17.08 10.51 36.85
N ALA A 115 17.94 9.51 37.07
CA ALA A 115 19.07 9.20 36.21
C ALA A 115 18.60 8.78 34.82
N TRP A 116 17.53 7.97 34.70
CA TRP A 116 16.93 7.56 33.43
C TRP A 116 16.32 8.75 32.68
N GLU A 117 15.55 9.61 33.31
CA GLU A 117 14.96 10.80 32.72
C GLU A 117 16.03 11.77 32.18
N ASN A 118 17.15 11.86 32.88
CA ASN A 118 18.28 12.73 32.55
C ASN A 118 19.34 12.08 31.65
N LYS A 119 19.15 10.81 31.19
CA LYS A 119 20.18 10.09 30.44
C LYS A 119 20.64 10.80 29.14
N ASN A 120 19.79 11.63 28.56
CA ASN A 120 20.07 12.40 27.36
C ASN A 120 20.59 13.82 27.67
N ASN A 121 20.87 14.11 28.92
CA ASN A 121 21.33 15.42 29.39
C ASN A 121 20.42 16.58 28.91
N PRO A 122 19.15 16.65 29.42
CA PRO A 122 18.19 17.64 28.95
C PRO A 122 18.68 19.07 29.24
N LEU A 123 18.33 19.97 28.32
CA LEU A 123 18.71 21.37 28.33
C LEU A 123 17.47 22.25 28.57
N GLU A 124 17.65 23.38 29.21
CA GLU A 124 16.63 24.43 29.19
C GLU A 124 16.44 24.96 27.76
N PRO A 125 15.21 25.01 27.23
CA PRO A 125 14.97 25.45 25.87
C PRO A 125 15.29 26.91 25.68
N VAL A 126 16.16 27.22 24.75
CA VAL A 126 16.35 28.60 24.27
C VAL A 126 15.33 28.84 23.15
N ILE A 127 14.19 29.46 23.49
CA ILE A 127 13.09 29.70 22.54
C ILE A 127 13.56 30.67 21.45
N PRO A 128 13.59 30.28 20.18
CA PRO A 128 13.98 31.18 19.09
C PRO A 128 12.94 32.30 18.96
N ALA A 129 13.39 33.53 18.79
CA ALA A 129 12.51 34.69 18.55
C ALA A 129 11.66 34.58 17.26
N ALA A 130 12.05 33.69 16.35
CA ALA A 130 11.35 33.40 15.09
C ALA A 130 11.36 31.87 14.85
N GLY A 131 10.70 31.10 15.70
CA GLY A 131 10.49 29.68 15.45
C GLY A 131 9.43 29.47 14.36
N SER A 132 9.63 28.48 13.47
CA SER A 132 8.53 28.00 12.64
C SER A 132 7.37 27.60 13.55
N GLY A 133 6.12 27.75 13.12
CA GLY A 133 4.98 27.36 13.93
C GLY A 133 5.05 25.88 14.37
N ALA A 134 5.74 25.01 13.60
CA ALA A 134 6.02 23.62 13.97
C ALA A 134 6.94 23.53 15.21
N VAL A 135 7.95 24.39 15.33
CA VAL A 135 8.83 24.46 16.52
C VAL A 135 8.00 24.85 17.75
N ALA A 136 7.18 25.89 17.66
CA ALA A 136 6.33 26.30 18.76
C ALA A 136 5.34 25.19 19.18
N ALA A 137 4.76 24.48 18.20
CA ALA A 137 3.90 23.34 18.46
C ALA A 137 4.64 22.21 19.20
N ALA A 138 5.84 21.83 18.75
CA ALA A 138 6.65 20.80 19.38
C ALA A 138 7.08 21.20 20.82
N LEU A 139 7.54 22.44 21.01
CA LEU A 139 7.90 22.98 22.33
C LEU A 139 6.71 23.04 23.30
N GLY A 140 5.50 23.30 22.78
CA GLY A 140 4.26 23.24 23.57
C GLY A 140 3.92 21.84 24.10
N LYS A 141 4.69 20.82 23.73
CA LYS A 141 4.54 19.43 24.18
C LYS A 141 5.65 18.97 25.12
N LEU A 142 6.51 19.87 25.55
CA LEU A 142 7.49 19.55 26.60
C LEU A 142 6.81 18.97 27.84
N GLY A 143 7.39 17.94 28.41
CA GLY A 143 6.83 17.20 29.55
C GLY A 143 5.75 16.17 29.19
N SER A 144 5.29 16.09 27.93
CA SER A 144 4.35 15.04 27.48
C SER A 144 5.03 13.67 27.53
N PRO A 145 4.32 12.60 27.95
CA PRO A 145 4.90 11.27 28.04
C PRO A 145 5.22 10.69 26.67
N TYR A 146 6.22 9.81 26.63
CA TYR A 146 6.52 8.98 25.48
C TYR A 146 5.51 7.83 25.37
N GLY A 147 5.11 7.51 24.14
CA GLY A 147 4.31 6.34 23.83
C GLY A 147 4.66 5.82 22.44
N TRP A 148 5.07 4.56 22.33
CA TRP A 148 5.37 3.94 21.05
C TRP A 148 4.15 3.95 20.14
N GLY A 149 4.34 4.39 18.88
CA GLY A 149 3.25 4.50 17.91
C GLY A 149 2.32 5.70 18.11
N ALA A 150 2.52 6.52 19.16
CA ALA A 150 1.68 7.67 19.46
C ALA A 150 2.09 8.92 18.64
N ALA A 151 1.08 9.66 18.16
CA ALA A 151 1.25 10.91 17.42
C ALA A 151 0.39 12.05 18.01
N GLY A 152 0.22 12.07 19.33
CA GLY A 152 -0.49 13.12 20.06
C GLY A 152 -2.01 12.88 20.21
N PRO A 153 -2.69 13.83 20.87
CA PRO A 153 -2.15 15.05 21.49
C PRO A 153 -1.55 14.85 22.88
N GLY A 154 -1.76 13.68 23.54
CA GLY A 154 -1.40 13.44 24.93
C GLY A 154 -0.06 12.74 25.14
N GLN A 155 0.41 11.97 24.17
CA GLN A 155 1.68 11.25 24.19
C GLN A 155 2.25 11.14 22.78
N PHE A 156 3.56 10.89 22.66
CA PHE A 156 4.27 10.91 21.37
C PHE A 156 5.40 9.89 21.32
N ASP A 157 5.63 9.30 20.14
CA ASP A 157 6.94 8.81 19.79
C ASP A 157 7.74 9.89 19.02
N CYS A 158 9.00 9.59 18.69
CA CYS A 158 9.90 10.57 18.05
C CYS A 158 9.32 11.13 16.74
N SER A 159 8.93 10.29 15.81
CA SER A 159 8.37 10.69 14.51
C SER A 159 6.93 11.17 14.60
N GLY A 160 6.16 10.69 15.58
CA GLY A 160 4.81 11.15 15.87
C GLY A 160 4.76 12.60 16.37
N LEU A 161 5.73 13.01 17.19
CA LEU A 161 5.88 14.40 17.61
C LEU A 161 6.16 15.31 16.40
N MET A 162 7.03 14.89 15.50
CA MET A 162 7.33 15.62 14.27
C MET A 162 6.09 15.77 13.39
N LEU A 163 5.41 14.65 13.12
CA LEU A 163 4.17 14.64 12.34
C LEU A 163 3.11 15.57 12.94
N TRP A 164 2.87 15.46 14.24
CA TRP A 164 1.88 16.27 14.95
C TRP A 164 2.24 17.77 14.87
N ALA A 165 3.50 18.13 15.09
CA ALA A 165 3.95 19.51 15.05
C ALA A 165 3.76 20.15 13.68
N TYR A 166 4.08 19.43 12.60
CA TYR A 166 3.85 19.90 11.24
C TYR A 166 2.36 19.97 10.88
N GLN A 167 1.53 19.06 11.37
CA GLN A 167 0.07 19.10 11.19
C GLN A 167 -0.56 20.37 11.81
N GLN A 168 -0.01 20.90 12.89
CA GLN A 168 -0.46 22.18 13.46
C GLN A 168 -0.23 23.36 12.50
N GLN A 169 0.61 23.18 11.46
CA GLN A 169 0.85 24.14 10.39
C GLN A 169 0.11 23.77 9.09
N GLY A 170 -0.84 22.82 9.15
CA GLY A 170 -1.55 22.33 7.96
C GLY A 170 -0.68 21.50 7.02
N LYS A 171 0.51 21.06 7.45
CA LYS A 171 1.45 20.29 6.64
C LYS A 171 1.53 18.83 7.14
N THR A 172 1.28 17.88 6.26
CA THR A 172 1.43 16.46 6.57
C THR A 172 2.77 15.94 6.08
N ILE A 173 3.53 15.30 6.98
CA ILE A 173 4.79 14.63 6.68
C ILE A 173 4.63 13.11 6.92
N PRO A 174 5.54 12.25 6.44
CA PRO A 174 5.45 10.81 6.67
C PRO A 174 5.43 10.42 8.16
N ARG A 175 4.86 9.23 8.46
CA ARG A 175 4.68 8.78 9.86
C ARG A 175 5.98 8.29 10.51
N THR A 176 6.86 7.60 9.77
CA THR A 176 8.05 6.95 10.34
C THR A 176 9.29 7.81 10.20
N SER A 177 10.25 7.65 11.12
CA SER A 177 11.52 8.38 11.10
C SER A 177 12.29 8.22 9.79
N GLN A 178 12.35 7.00 9.25
CA GLN A 178 12.99 6.70 7.97
C GLN A 178 12.33 7.44 6.81
N ALA A 179 10.99 7.38 6.75
CA ALA A 179 10.24 8.04 5.69
C ALA A 179 10.29 9.57 5.81
N GLN A 180 10.36 10.11 7.04
CA GLN A 180 10.55 11.53 7.28
C GLN A 180 11.91 12.00 6.75
N LEU A 181 12.99 11.30 7.05
CA LEU A 181 14.30 11.69 6.55
C LEU A 181 14.46 11.52 5.03
N ALA A 182 13.75 10.54 4.44
CA ALA A 182 13.75 10.31 2.99
C ALA A 182 12.85 11.28 2.21
N GLY A 183 11.81 11.86 2.86
CA GLY A 183 10.77 12.63 2.17
C GLY A 183 10.98 14.14 2.14
N GLY A 184 11.93 14.66 2.92
CA GLY A 184 12.25 16.10 2.95
C GLY A 184 13.43 16.47 2.05
N THR A 185 13.70 17.77 1.92
CA THR A 185 14.89 18.28 1.23
C THR A 185 16.09 18.13 2.16
N PRO A 186 17.17 17.41 1.75
CA PRO A 186 18.36 17.23 2.58
C PRO A 186 19.00 18.57 2.98
N VAL A 187 19.41 18.66 4.24
CA VAL A 187 20.05 19.84 4.82
C VAL A 187 21.39 19.41 5.43
N SER A 188 22.43 20.19 5.17
CA SER A 188 23.72 19.96 5.83
C SER A 188 23.65 20.41 7.30
N ARG A 189 24.55 19.85 8.13
CA ARG A 189 24.63 20.23 9.54
C ARG A 189 24.89 21.74 9.76
N ALA A 190 25.65 22.36 8.86
CA ALA A 190 25.98 23.78 8.93
C ALA A 190 24.79 24.70 8.56
N ASP A 191 23.82 24.16 7.78
CA ASP A 191 22.69 24.91 7.26
C ASP A 191 21.39 24.66 8.04
N LEU A 192 21.48 24.02 9.22
CA LEU A 192 20.34 23.73 10.07
C LEU A 192 19.58 25.00 10.45
N GLN A 193 18.26 24.96 10.30
CA GLN A 193 17.34 26.01 10.68
C GLN A 193 16.24 25.45 11.61
N PRO A 194 15.68 26.27 12.53
CA PRO A 194 14.57 25.85 13.34
C PRO A 194 13.41 25.27 12.51
N GLY A 195 12.98 24.08 12.86
CA GLY A 195 11.98 23.29 12.13
C GLY A 195 12.55 22.11 11.37
N ASP A 196 13.86 22.09 11.03
CA ASP A 196 14.48 20.95 10.35
C ASP A 196 14.37 19.68 11.19
N ILE A 197 14.08 18.56 10.55
CA ILE A 197 14.06 17.24 11.19
C ILE A 197 15.44 16.64 11.09
N VAL A 198 16.01 16.30 12.23
CA VAL A 198 17.31 15.65 12.35
C VAL A 198 17.12 14.18 12.67
N GLY A 199 17.75 13.33 11.87
CA GLY A 199 17.76 11.88 12.04
C GLY A 199 19.02 11.38 12.74
N TYR A 200 18.88 10.34 13.54
CA TYR A 200 19.91 9.76 14.38
C TYR A 200 19.98 8.25 14.22
N PHE A 201 21.16 7.70 14.52
CA PHE A 201 21.55 6.30 14.48
C PHE A 201 21.50 5.67 13.06
N PRO A 202 22.29 4.60 12.82
CA PRO A 202 22.20 3.82 11.60
C PRO A 202 20.77 3.33 11.33
N GLY A 203 20.27 3.49 10.12
CA GLY A 203 18.91 3.15 9.74
C GLY A 203 17.84 4.17 10.18
N VAL A 204 18.25 5.32 10.70
CA VAL A 204 17.36 6.43 11.13
C VAL A 204 16.26 5.94 12.09
N THR A 205 16.69 5.31 13.16
CA THR A 205 15.75 4.77 14.16
C THR A 205 15.17 5.84 15.08
N HIS A 206 15.71 7.07 15.04
CA HIS A 206 15.24 8.18 15.86
C HIS A 206 15.28 9.51 15.10
N VAL A 207 14.37 10.43 15.45
CA VAL A 207 14.30 11.79 14.91
C VAL A 207 13.95 12.80 15.99
N GLY A 208 14.33 14.04 15.76
CA GLY A 208 13.91 15.20 16.53
C GLY A 208 13.86 16.45 15.66
N MET A 209 13.31 17.54 16.19
CA MET A 209 13.21 18.82 15.49
C MET A 209 14.26 19.78 16.03
N TYR A 210 15.10 20.30 15.12
CA TYR A 210 16.04 21.36 15.46
C TYR A 210 15.29 22.65 15.81
N ILE A 211 15.64 23.27 16.95
CA ILE A 211 14.96 24.46 17.45
C ILE A 211 15.87 25.72 17.45
N GLY A 212 17.10 25.59 16.95
CA GLY A 212 18.11 26.65 16.96
C GLY A 212 19.12 26.46 18.08
N ASN A 213 20.20 27.26 18.05
CA ASN A 213 21.22 27.32 19.09
C ASN A 213 21.85 25.95 19.47
N GLY A 214 21.95 25.03 18.52
CA GLY A 214 22.47 23.68 18.76
C GLY A 214 21.51 22.79 19.58
N GLN A 215 20.24 23.16 19.71
CA GLN A 215 19.25 22.44 20.47
C GLN A 215 18.23 21.71 19.60
N LEU A 216 17.69 20.61 20.12
CA LEU A 216 16.74 19.72 19.49
C LEU A 216 15.64 19.35 20.48
N VAL A 217 14.37 19.38 20.05
CA VAL A 217 13.24 18.82 20.79
C VAL A 217 12.90 17.43 20.25
N HIS A 218 12.71 16.46 21.16
CA HIS A 218 12.37 15.09 20.81
C HIS A 218 11.51 14.36 21.86
N ALA A 219 10.86 13.26 21.45
CA ALA A 219 10.30 12.24 22.32
C ALA A 219 11.21 11.01 22.26
N SER A 220 11.90 10.69 23.35
CA SER A 220 13.03 9.76 23.35
C SER A 220 12.64 8.31 23.60
N ASP A 221 12.08 8.01 24.77
CA ASP A 221 11.91 6.65 25.25
C ASP A 221 10.89 6.59 26.42
N TYR A 222 10.45 5.39 26.79
CA TYR A 222 9.55 5.17 27.93
C TYR A 222 10.10 5.76 29.22
N GLY A 223 9.23 6.47 29.94
CA GLY A 223 9.57 7.15 31.20
C GLY A 223 10.39 8.42 31.03
N ILE A 224 10.71 8.82 29.79
CA ILE A 224 11.38 10.08 29.47
C ILE A 224 10.38 10.98 28.77
N PRO A 225 10.01 12.12 29.37
CA PRO A 225 9.08 13.05 28.74
C PRO A 225 9.70 13.71 27.52
N VAL A 226 8.86 14.32 26.68
CA VAL A 226 9.32 15.20 25.60
C VAL A 226 10.22 16.27 26.20
N GLN A 227 11.43 16.39 25.70
CA GLN A 227 12.48 17.27 26.26
C GLN A 227 13.35 17.89 25.17
N VAL A 228 14.13 18.89 25.55
CA VAL A 228 15.15 19.51 24.72
C VAL A 228 16.53 18.96 25.11
N VAL A 229 17.32 18.63 24.08
CA VAL A 229 18.71 18.14 24.25
C VAL A 229 19.62 18.83 23.24
N SER A 230 20.94 18.62 23.36
CA SER A 230 21.87 19.04 22.33
C SER A 230 21.60 18.29 21.03
N VAL A 231 21.70 18.97 19.89
CA VAL A 231 21.66 18.35 18.56
C VAL A 231 22.79 17.32 18.36
N ASP A 232 23.82 17.37 19.21
CA ASP A 232 24.98 16.49 19.22
C ASP A 232 24.89 15.36 20.26
N SER A 233 23.78 15.23 20.95
CA SER A 233 23.61 14.21 22.00
C SER A 233 23.54 12.77 21.49
N MET A 234 23.34 12.59 20.17
CA MET A 234 23.16 11.27 19.54
C MET A 234 23.93 11.17 18.21
N PRO A 235 24.26 9.94 17.76
CA PRO A 235 24.94 9.73 16.46
C PRO A 235 24.13 10.27 15.28
N TRP A 236 24.67 11.25 14.57
CA TRP A 236 24.06 11.91 13.42
C TRP A 236 23.87 10.96 12.23
N ALA A 237 22.69 10.96 11.61
CA ALA A 237 22.36 10.21 10.40
C ALA A 237 22.01 11.12 9.20
N GLY A 238 21.59 12.37 9.44
CA GLY A 238 21.21 13.32 8.41
C GLY A 238 20.20 14.35 8.91
N ALA A 239 19.83 15.31 8.07
CA ALA A 239 18.73 16.23 8.35
C ALA A 239 17.97 16.59 7.08
N VAL A 240 16.69 16.98 7.24
CA VAL A 240 15.83 17.40 6.14
C VAL A 240 14.94 18.56 6.53
N ARG A 241 14.53 19.33 5.52
CA ARG A 241 13.57 20.43 5.61
C ARG A 241 12.32 20.11 4.83
N TYR A 242 11.18 20.40 5.44
CA TYR A 242 9.85 20.29 4.85
C TYR A 242 9.23 21.63 4.51
#